data_376a27613217df936ddeb4222865c4fa
#
_entry.id   376a27613217df936ddeb4222865c4fa
#
_cell.length_a   1.000
_cell.length_b   1.000
_cell.length_c   1.000
_cell.angle_alpha   90.00
_cell.angle_beta   90.00
_cell.angle_gamma   90.00
#
_symmetry.space_group_name_H-M   'P 1'
#
loop_
_entity.id
_entity.type
_entity.pdbx_description
1 polymer ?
#
loop_
_entity_poly.entity_id
_entity_poly.type
_entity_poly.pdbx_seq_one_letter_code
_entity_poly.pdbx_strand_id
1 'polypeptide(L)'
;MMQESSTFHSKISRLAILVVAAFAFNFFIISQQAMAEGFKEGDDYTRLERPGRTDNPDKIEVREFFWYGCPHCYKMESYLKPWLASKPDDVDFIRSPGVLNRKWEIQAKGFYVIQSMGLVEKTHSALFDAIHKEKRVIETQKALAEFYEGYGVDKKDFNKKFDSFDVATEIRQADAMARVYRLMGVPAVIVNGKFVTTAKQAKSYERWVQIINYLIELERQVKK
;
A
#
# COMPACT_ATOMS: atom_id res chain seq x y z
N MET A 1 -33.41 -28.70 58.98
CA MET A 1 -32.17 -29.20 58.39
C MET A 1 -32.22 -29.04 56.86
N MET A 2 -32.52 -27.79 56.35
CA MET A 2 -32.66 -27.49 54.91
C MET A 2 -32.22 -26.07 54.54
N GLN A 3 -31.15 -25.56 55.08
CA GLN A 3 -30.67 -24.20 54.76
C GLN A 3 -29.20 -24.06 54.37
N GLU A 4 -28.39 -25.15 54.37
CA GLU A 4 -26.95 -25.08 54.01
C GLU A 4 -26.65 -25.39 52.53
N SER A 5 -27.58 -25.96 51.77
CA SER A 5 -27.36 -26.32 50.34
C SER A 5 -27.31 -25.12 49.40
N SER A 6 -28.06 -24.05 49.68
CA SER A 6 -28.20 -22.89 48.79
C SER A 6 -26.94 -21.99 48.73
N THR A 7 -26.22 -21.86 49.83
CA THR A 7 -25.02 -21.00 49.93
C THR A 7 -23.78 -21.65 49.26
N PHE A 8 -23.74 -22.97 49.20
CA PHE A 8 -22.62 -23.70 48.59
C PHE A 8 -22.62 -23.58 47.06
N HIS A 9 -23.80 -23.73 46.42
CA HIS A 9 -23.96 -23.57 44.96
C HIS A 9 -23.66 -22.14 44.50
N SER A 10 -24.05 -21.12 45.27
CA SER A 10 -23.77 -19.71 44.97
C SER A 10 -22.27 -19.37 44.99
N LYS A 11 -21.50 -19.96 45.92
CA LYS A 11 -20.06 -19.75 46.05
C LYS A 11 -19.29 -20.42 44.89
N ILE A 12 -19.69 -21.64 44.47
CA ILE A 12 -19.06 -22.36 43.33
C ILE A 12 -19.34 -21.61 42.03
N SER A 13 -20.54 -21.11 41.83
CA SER A 13 -20.88 -20.34 40.63
C SER A 13 -20.08 -19.05 40.49
N ARG A 14 -19.90 -18.31 41.62
CA ARG A 14 -19.08 -17.08 41.65
C ARG A 14 -17.59 -17.35 41.39
N LEU A 15 -17.07 -18.46 41.95
CA LEU A 15 -15.66 -18.84 41.75
C LEU A 15 -15.42 -19.24 40.29
N ALA A 16 -16.35 -19.98 39.65
CA ALA A 16 -16.27 -20.35 38.26
C ALA A 16 -16.28 -19.15 37.32
N ILE A 17 -17.14 -18.14 37.59
CA ILE A 17 -17.20 -16.89 36.81
C ILE A 17 -15.89 -16.10 36.95
N LEU A 18 -15.30 -16.02 38.12
CA LEU A 18 -14.02 -15.34 38.33
C LEU A 18 -12.85 -16.01 37.61
N VAL A 19 -12.84 -17.33 37.58
CA VAL A 19 -11.80 -18.11 36.89
C VAL A 19 -11.93 -17.92 35.38
N VAL A 20 -13.13 -17.95 34.81
CA VAL A 20 -13.38 -17.70 33.38
C VAL A 20 -13.00 -16.26 33.00
N ALA A 21 -13.35 -15.28 33.84
CA ALA A 21 -12.97 -13.88 33.61
C ALA A 21 -11.46 -13.66 33.66
N ALA A 22 -10.75 -14.31 34.59
CA ALA A 22 -9.29 -14.27 34.68
C ALA A 22 -8.61 -14.93 33.46
N PHE A 23 -9.14 -16.05 32.96
CA PHE A 23 -8.66 -16.68 31.73
C PHE A 23 -8.89 -15.82 30.49
N ALA A 24 -10.07 -15.21 30.36
CA ALA A 24 -10.38 -14.29 29.26
C ALA A 24 -9.48 -13.05 29.30
N PHE A 25 -9.21 -12.50 30.48
CA PHE A 25 -8.35 -11.34 30.65
C PHE A 25 -6.88 -11.66 30.32
N ASN A 26 -6.37 -12.82 30.73
CA ASN A 26 -5.02 -13.27 30.35
C ASN A 26 -4.90 -13.54 28.85
N PHE A 27 -5.93 -14.09 28.20
CA PHE A 27 -5.95 -14.32 26.76
C PHE A 27 -5.92 -12.99 25.98
N PHE A 28 -6.59 -11.96 26.51
CA PHE A 28 -6.58 -10.61 25.93
C PHE A 28 -5.22 -9.92 26.06
N ILE A 29 -4.53 -10.09 27.20
CA ILE A 29 -3.18 -9.56 27.41
C ILE A 29 -2.16 -10.27 26.50
N ILE A 30 -2.25 -11.58 26.33
CA ILE A 30 -1.34 -12.36 25.47
C ILE A 30 -1.53 -11.96 24.01
N SER A 31 -2.76 -11.69 23.56
CA SER A 31 -3.01 -11.24 22.19
C SER A 31 -2.49 -9.82 21.93
N GLN A 32 -2.44 -8.94 22.93
CA GLN A 32 -1.82 -7.62 22.80
C GLN A 32 -0.27 -7.69 22.83
N GLN A 33 0.32 -8.63 23.57
CA GLN A 33 1.78 -8.80 23.59
C GLN A 33 2.32 -9.40 22.29
N ALA A 34 1.57 -10.25 21.59
CA ALA A 34 1.94 -10.76 20.27
C ALA A 34 1.99 -9.67 19.17
N MET A 35 1.33 -8.52 19.41
CA MET A 35 1.43 -7.31 18.56
C MET A 35 2.61 -6.40 18.96
N ALA A 36 3.29 -6.69 20.07
CA ALA A 36 4.32 -5.84 20.65
C ALA A 36 5.75 -6.17 20.18
N GLU A 37 6.00 -7.20 19.41
CA GLU A 37 7.24 -7.32 18.62
C GLU A 37 7.11 -6.40 17.40
N GLY A 38 7.40 -5.12 17.63
CA GLY A 38 7.41 -4.10 16.58
C GLY A 38 8.35 -4.47 15.46
N PHE A 39 7.99 -4.07 14.24
CA PHE A 39 8.87 -4.22 13.08
C PHE A 39 10.18 -3.46 13.31
N LYS A 40 11.30 -4.00 12.80
CA LYS A 40 12.65 -3.50 13.07
C LYS A 40 13.18 -2.67 11.91
N GLU A 41 13.69 -1.48 12.25
CA GLU A 41 14.44 -0.66 11.30
C GLU A 41 15.72 -1.41 10.84
N GLY A 42 16.01 -1.36 9.55
CA GLY A 42 17.07 -2.11 8.91
C GLY A 42 16.63 -3.47 8.37
N ASP A 43 15.76 -4.19 9.07
CA ASP A 43 15.25 -5.50 8.67
C ASP A 43 13.95 -5.41 7.86
N ASP A 44 12.94 -4.71 8.38
CA ASP A 44 11.57 -4.67 7.87
C ASP A 44 11.27 -3.41 7.07
N TYR A 45 11.95 -2.34 7.41
CA TYR A 45 11.90 -1.04 6.73
C TYR A 45 13.21 -0.29 6.93
N THR A 46 13.41 0.73 6.13
CA THR A 46 14.57 1.63 6.23
C THR A 46 14.07 3.05 6.49
N ARG A 47 14.61 3.73 7.48
CA ARG A 47 14.39 5.16 7.70
C ARG A 47 15.32 5.95 6.81
N LEU A 48 14.79 6.95 6.12
CA LEU A 48 15.58 7.86 5.30
C LEU A 48 16.23 8.93 6.18
N GLU A 49 17.51 9.20 5.95
CA GLU A 49 18.25 10.28 6.61
C GLU A 49 17.62 11.65 6.31
N ARG A 50 17.13 11.82 5.08
CA ARG A 50 16.43 13.03 4.63
C ARG A 50 15.06 12.63 4.12
N PRO A 51 13.99 13.05 4.82
CA PRO A 51 12.63 12.80 4.35
C PRO A 51 12.38 13.44 2.99
N GLY A 52 11.67 12.73 2.12
CA GLY A 52 11.11 13.30 0.90
C GLY A 52 9.89 14.17 1.21
N ARG A 53 9.45 14.94 0.20
CA ARG A 53 8.23 15.74 0.30
C ARG A 53 6.99 14.84 0.18
N THR A 54 5.93 15.21 0.88
CA THR A 54 4.59 14.65 0.73
C THR A 54 3.69 15.65 -0.02
N ASP A 55 2.68 15.15 -0.72
CA ASP A 55 1.77 16.00 -1.49
C ASP A 55 0.78 16.72 -0.56
N ASN A 56 0.37 16.07 0.54
CA ASN A 56 -0.50 16.67 1.54
C ASN A 56 0.15 16.52 2.95
N PRO A 57 0.64 17.61 3.57
CA PRO A 57 1.27 17.56 4.88
C PRO A 57 0.30 17.28 6.04
N ASP A 58 -1.02 17.46 5.83
CA ASP A 58 -2.03 17.25 6.87
C ASP A 58 -2.37 15.77 7.04
N LYS A 59 -2.05 14.93 6.04
CA LYS A 59 -2.28 13.49 6.06
C LYS A 59 -0.98 12.69 6.14
N ILE A 60 -1.09 11.41 6.41
CA ILE A 60 0.02 10.48 6.31
C ILE A 60 0.02 9.90 4.91
N GLU A 61 1.03 10.24 4.13
CA GLU A 61 1.16 9.74 2.77
C GLU A 61 1.69 8.30 2.77
N VAL A 62 1.01 7.41 2.05
CA VAL A 62 1.50 6.08 1.68
C VAL A 62 1.65 6.05 0.18
N ARG A 63 2.89 6.05 -0.30
CA ARG A 63 3.21 6.09 -1.73
C ARG A 63 3.75 4.76 -2.18
N GLU A 64 3.04 4.13 -3.13
CA GLU A 64 3.49 2.93 -3.81
C GLU A 64 4.29 3.29 -5.06
N PHE A 65 5.51 2.76 -5.19
CA PHE A 65 6.22 2.71 -6.47
C PHE A 65 6.00 1.36 -7.13
N PHE A 66 5.53 1.38 -8.37
CA PHE A 66 5.17 0.18 -9.11
C PHE A 66 5.58 0.26 -10.59
N TRP A 67 5.51 -0.86 -11.27
CA TRP A 67 5.61 -0.95 -12.73
C TRP A 67 4.60 -1.98 -13.23
N TYR A 68 3.83 -1.66 -14.27
CA TYR A 68 2.82 -2.58 -14.81
C TYR A 68 3.40 -3.91 -15.29
N GLY A 69 4.64 -3.95 -15.81
CA GLY A 69 5.30 -5.20 -16.20
C GLY A 69 5.84 -6.04 -15.03
N CYS A 70 5.75 -5.56 -13.79
CA CYS A 70 6.29 -6.26 -12.62
C CYS A 70 5.31 -7.27 -12.03
N PRO A 71 5.62 -8.59 -12.03
CA PRO A 71 4.73 -9.61 -11.47
C PRO A 71 4.54 -9.49 -9.96
N HIS A 72 5.52 -8.94 -9.23
CA HIS A 72 5.41 -8.70 -7.81
C HIS A 72 4.46 -7.53 -7.49
N CYS A 73 4.46 -6.47 -8.32
CA CYS A 73 3.49 -5.38 -8.23
C CYS A 73 2.07 -5.91 -8.48
N TYR A 74 1.90 -6.70 -9.55
CA TYR A 74 0.62 -7.34 -9.83
C TYR A 74 0.08 -8.17 -8.66
N LYS A 75 0.94 -8.96 -8.03
CA LYS A 75 0.55 -9.73 -6.83
C LYS A 75 0.18 -8.84 -5.66
N MET A 76 0.91 -7.73 -5.45
CA MET A 76 0.66 -6.80 -4.35
C MET A 76 -0.73 -6.16 -4.45
N GLU A 77 -1.27 -5.93 -5.66
CA GLU A 77 -2.61 -5.36 -5.86
C GLU A 77 -3.72 -6.14 -5.13
N SER A 78 -3.63 -7.47 -5.05
CA SER A 78 -4.62 -8.27 -4.34
C SER A 78 -4.65 -8.06 -2.82
N TYR A 79 -3.57 -7.52 -2.26
CA TYR A 79 -3.44 -7.15 -0.84
C TYR A 79 -3.72 -5.66 -0.61
N LEU A 80 -3.32 -4.81 -1.55
CA LEU A 80 -3.59 -3.37 -1.48
C LEU A 80 -5.06 -3.04 -1.66
N LYS A 81 -5.77 -3.73 -2.56
CA LYS A 81 -7.18 -3.45 -2.84
C LYS A 81 -8.09 -3.53 -1.61
N PRO A 82 -8.08 -4.61 -0.79
CA PRO A 82 -8.86 -4.65 0.45
C PRO A 82 -8.35 -3.64 1.48
N TRP A 83 -7.04 -3.39 1.56
CA TRP A 83 -6.48 -2.39 2.45
C TRP A 83 -6.96 -0.97 2.09
N LEU A 84 -6.97 -0.63 0.80
CA LEU A 84 -7.47 0.66 0.30
C LEU A 84 -8.95 0.89 0.64
N ALA A 85 -9.76 -0.17 0.61
CA ALA A 85 -11.17 -0.08 0.96
C ALA A 85 -11.41 0.19 2.46
N SER A 86 -10.42 -0.08 3.32
CA SER A 86 -10.49 0.06 4.78
C SER A 86 -9.46 1.02 5.36
N LYS A 87 -8.65 1.69 4.52
CA LYS A 87 -7.65 2.61 5.00
C LYS A 87 -8.27 3.78 5.80
N PRO A 88 -7.61 4.27 6.84
CA PRO A 88 -8.10 5.40 7.61
C PRO A 88 -8.16 6.70 6.78
N ASP A 89 -9.05 7.61 7.17
CA ASP A 89 -9.28 8.89 6.46
C ASP A 89 -8.09 9.86 6.55
N ASP A 90 -7.26 9.72 7.58
CA ASP A 90 -6.02 10.49 7.77
C ASP A 90 -4.84 9.99 6.93
N VAL A 91 -5.06 8.95 6.09
CA VAL A 91 -4.06 8.38 5.20
C VAL A 91 -4.40 8.69 3.75
N ASP A 92 -3.46 9.29 3.01
CA ASP A 92 -3.50 9.42 1.56
C ASP A 92 -2.65 8.33 0.91
N PHE A 93 -3.26 7.60 -0.05
CA PHE A 93 -2.54 6.62 -0.85
C PHE A 93 -2.28 7.14 -2.26
N ILE A 94 -1.02 7.12 -2.66
CA ILE A 94 -0.57 7.64 -3.96
C ILE A 94 0.18 6.56 -4.72
N ARG A 95 -0.20 6.34 -5.98
CA ARG A 95 0.53 5.49 -6.91
C ARG A 95 1.53 6.34 -7.71
N SER A 96 2.77 5.89 -7.74
CA SER A 96 3.85 6.49 -8.53
C SER A 96 4.50 5.43 -9.39
N PRO A 97 4.39 5.49 -10.72
CA PRO A 97 5.09 4.54 -11.56
C PRO A 97 6.61 4.74 -11.44
N GLY A 98 7.35 3.65 -11.32
CA GLY A 98 8.81 3.66 -11.38
C GLY A 98 9.30 3.96 -12.80
N VAL A 99 10.40 4.73 -12.91
CA VAL A 99 10.98 5.14 -14.20
C VAL A 99 12.47 4.74 -14.23
N LEU A 100 12.76 3.44 -14.01
CA LEU A 100 14.14 2.98 -13.92
C LEU A 100 14.80 2.70 -15.29
N ASN A 101 14.02 2.62 -16.36
CA ASN A 101 14.49 2.46 -17.75
C ASN A 101 13.41 2.90 -18.75
N ARG A 102 13.78 2.97 -20.03
CA ARG A 102 12.90 3.43 -21.12
C ARG A 102 11.60 2.61 -21.25
N LYS A 103 11.64 1.30 -21.03
CA LYS A 103 10.46 0.43 -21.12
C LYS A 103 9.45 0.77 -20.02
N TRP A 104 9.93 1.05 -18.83
CA TRP A 104 9.10 1.48 -17.70
C TRP A 104 8.51 2.87 -17.95
N GLU A 105 9.30 3.78 -18.52
CA GLU A 105 8.88 5.14 -18.82
C GLU A 105 7.65 5.18 -19.75
N ILE A 106 7.56 4.31 -20.76
CA ILE A 106 6.39 4.26 -21.66
C ILE A 106 5.10 3.96 -20.89
N GLN A 107 5.14 2.96 -19.99
CA GLN A 107 3.97 2.63 -19.18
C GLN A 107 3.70 3.69 -18.10
N ALA A 108 4.74 4.31 -17.56
CA ALA A 108 4.61 5.42 -16.62
C ALA A 108 3.94 6.64 -17.27
N LYS A 109 4.31 7.01 -18.48
CA LYS A 109 3.62 8.05 -19.28
C LYS A 109 2.14 7.72 -19.46
N GLY A 110 1.83 6.47 -19.85
CA GLY A 110 0.45 6.01 -19.95
C GLY A 110 -0.35 6.16 -18.65
N PHE A 111 0.26 5.83 -17.51
CA PHE A 111 -0.35 6.04 -16.20
C PHE A 111 -0.69 7.52 -15.96
N TYR A 112 0.25 8.44 -16.17
CA TYR A 112 0.02 9.86 -15.94
C TYR A 112 -1.01 10.46 -16.92
N VAL A 113 -1.09 9.99 -18.19
CA VAL A 113 -2.19 10.36 -19.07
C VAL A 113 -3.53 9.99 -18.45
N ILE A 114 -3.67 8.75 -18.01
CA ILE A 114 -4.94 8.24 -17.44
C ILE A 114 -5.25 8.88 -16.09
N GLN A 115 -4.24 9.18 -15.28
CA GLN A 115 -4.39 9.94 -14.04
C GLN A 115 -4.96 11.34 -14.33
N SER A 116 -4.45 12.04 -15.34
CA SER A 116 -4.96 13.37 -15.74
C SER A 116 -6.40 13.35 -16.26
N MET A 117 -6.91 12.17 -16.61
CA MET A 117 -8.29 11.94 -17.06
C MET A 117 -9.21 11.40 -15.94
N GLY A 118 -8.69 11.16 -14.73
CA GLY A 118 -9.46 10.60 -13.61
C GLY A 118 -9.86 9.13 -13.78
N LEU A 119 -9.15 8.36 -14.62
CA LEU A 119 -9.52 7.00 -15.00
C LEU A 119 -8.65 5.90 -14.34
N VAL A 120 -7.76 6.25 -13.42
CA VAL A 120 -6.85 5.27 -12.78
C VAL A 120 -7.63 4.17 -12.10
N GLU A 121 -8.60 4.49 -11.25
CA GLU A 121 -9.37 3.49 -10.51
C GLU A 121 -10.10 2.49 -11.41
N LYS A 122 -10.54 2.94 -12.59
CA LYS A 122 -11.23 2.10 -13.59
C LYS A 122 -10.28 1.19 -14.37
N THR A 123 -9.04 1.60 -14.57
CA THR A 123 -8.14 0.99 -15.57
C THR A 123 -6.90 0.32 -14.98
N HIS A 124 -6.50 0.68 -13.77
CA HIS A 124 -5.25 0.23 -13.16
C HIS A 124 -5.16 -1.30 -13.04
N SER A 125 -6.12 -1.90 -12.35
CA SER A 125 -6.17 -3.37 -12.21
C SER A 125 -6.38 -4.06 -13.57
N ALA A 126 -7.15 -3.45 -14.46
CA ALA A 126 -7.41 -4.01 -15.78
C ALA A 126 -6.15 -4.05 -16.66
N LEU A 127 -5.28 -3.04 -16.59
CA LEU A 127 -4.01 -3.06 -17.32
C LEU A 127 -3.06 -4.13 -16.76
N PHE A 128 -3.00 -4.27 -15.44
CA PHE A 128 -2.27 -5.37 -14.81
C PHE A 128 -2.79 -6.74 -15.27
N ASP A 129 -4.11 -6.95 -15.27
CA ASP A 129 -4.72 -8.21 -15.73
C ASP A 129 -4.40 -8.47 -17.21
N ALA A 130 -4.52 -7.48 -18.08
CA ALA A 130 -4.19 -7.60 -19.50
C ALA A 130 -2.74 -8.07 -19.71
N ILE A 131 -1.78 -7.53 -18.94
CA ILE A 131 -0.37 -7.88 -19.07
C ILE A 131 -0.08 -9.24 -18.43
N HIS A 132 -0.53 -9.47 -17.19
CA HIS A 132 -0.09 -10.64 -16.41
C HIS A 132 -0.98 -11.88 -16.57
N LYS A 133 -2.28 -11.68 -16.70
CA LYS A 133 -3.26 -12.77 -16.84
C LYS A 133 -3.52 -13.12 -18.32
N GLU A 134 -3.78 -12.10 -19.13
CA GLU A 134 -4.07 -12.27 -20.57
C GLU A 134 -2.80 -12.34 -21.43
N LYS A 135 -1.62 -12.07 -20.86
CA LYS A 135 -0.30 -12.11 -21.52
C LYS A 135 -0.17 -11.17 -22.73
N ARG A 136 -0.91 -10.06 -22.70
CA ARG A 136 -0.82 -9.03 -23.75
C ARG A 136 0.48 -8.24 -23.61
N VAL A 137 1.12 -7.98 -24.75
CA VAL A 137 2.31 -7.13 -24.83
C VAL A 137 1.87 -5.67 -24.99
N ILE A 138 1.86 -4.90 -23.89
CA ILE A 138 1.44 -3.50 -23.85
C ILE A 138 2.65 -2.64 -23.41
N GLU A 139 3.60 -2.49 -24.33
CA GLU A 139 4.91 -1.86 -24.08
C GLU A 139 5.20 -0.67 -25.01
N THR A 140 4.22 -0.24 -25.81
CA THR A 140 4.34 0.89 -26.74
C THR A 140 3.20 1.89 -26.50
N GLN A 141 3.42 3.16 -26.86
CA GLN A 141 2.38 4.19 -26.84
C GLN A 141 1.13 3.75 -27.60
N LYS A 142 1.31 3.15 -28.80
CA LYS A 142 0.22 2.63 -29.62
C LYS A 142 -0.59 1.56 -28.87
N ALA A 143 0.08 0.57 -28.27
CA ALA A 143 -0.60 -0.51 -27.54
C ALA A 143 -1.34 0.01 -26.31
N LEU A 144 -0.80 1.03 -25.61
CA LEU A 144 -1.47 1.70 -24.51
C LEU A 144 -2.71 2.47 -25.00
N ALA A 145 -2.61 3.22 -26.10
CA ALA A 145 -3.74 3.94 -26.68
C ALA A 145 -4.87 2.98 -27.11
N GLU A 146 -4.52 1.85 -27.73
CA GLU A 146 -5.48 0.78 -28.09
C GLU A 146 -6.11 0.13 -26.87
N PHE A 147 -5.36 -0.11 -25.79
CA PHE A 147 -5.89 -0.63 -24.55
C PHE A 147 -6.90 0.33 -23.93
N TYR A 148 -6.54 1.61 -23.79
CA TYR A 148 -7.37 2.61 -23.12
C TYR A 148 -8.59 3.05 -23.95
N GLU A 149 -8.57 2.86 -25.29
CA GLU A 149 -9.75 3.07 -26.15
C GLU A 149 -10.93 2.21 -25.66
N GLY A 150 -10.69 0.98 -25.22
CA GLY A 150 -11.71 0.11 -24.61
C GLY A 150 -12.34 0.65 -23.32
N TYR A 151 -11.76 1.70 -22.75
CA TYR A 151 -12.25 2.40 -21.54
C TYR A 151 -12.82 3.78 -21.85
N GLY A 152 -12.99 4.12 -23.13
CA GLY A 152 -13.60 5.36 -23.59
C GLY A 152 -12.60 6.51 -23.79
N VAL A 153 -11.31 6.23 -23.87
CA VAL A 153 -10.28 7.24 -24.12
C VAL A 153 -10.07 7.37 -25.63
N ASP A 154 -10.24 8.58 -26.16
CA ASP A 154 -9.92 8.86 -27.56
C ASP A 154 -8.41 8.73 -27.81
N LYS A 155 -8.02 8.02 -28.88
CA LYS A 155 -6.60 7.79 -29.20
C LYS A 155 -5.82 9.05 -29.52
N LYS A 156 -6.45 10.06 -30.15
CA LYS A 156 -5.77 11.31 -30.46
C LYS A 156 -5.51 12.11 -29.19
N ASP A 157 -6.50 12.15 -28.29
CA ASP A 157 -6.36 12.81 -26.98
C ASP A 157 -5.32 12.10 -26.11
N PHE A 158 -5.33 10.76 -26.09
CA PHE A 158 -4.29 9.98 -25.41
C PHE A 158 -2.90 10.33 -25.94
N ASN A 159 -2.69 10.26 -27.26
CA ASN A 159 -1.40 10.52 -27.87
C ASN A 159 -0.94 11.97 -27.64
N LYS A 160 -1.83 12.95 -27.76
CA LYS A 160 -1.53 14.36 -27.46
C LYS A 160 -1.06 14.55 -26.03
N LYS A 161 -1.74 13.94 -25.06
CA LYS A 161 -1.36 14.02 -23.63
C LYS A 161 -0.06 13.25 -23.35
N PHE A 162 0.14 12.10 -23.98
CA PHE A 162 1.33 11.26 -23.79
C PHE A 162 2.64 12.01 -24.11
N ASP A 163 2.61 12.91 -25.09
CA ASP A 163 3.75 13.72 -25.52
C ASP A 163 3.71 15.15 -24.93
N SER A 164 2.81 15.41 -23.98
CA SER A 164 2.67 16.73 -23.37
C SER A 164 3.79 17.07 -22.39
N PHE A 165 4.00 18.36 -22.17
CA PHE A 165 4.91 18.88 -21.16
C PHE A 165 4.53 18.44 -19.75
N ASP A 166 3.23 18.35 -19.45
CA ASP A 166 2.72 17.93 -18.13
C ASP A 166 3.13 16.51 -17.82
N VAL A 167 2.88 15.55 -18.75
CA VAL A 167 3.29 14.15 -18.58
C VAL A 167 4.82 14.03 -18.48
N ALA A 168 5.56 14.79 -19.27
CA ALA A 168 7.02 14.80 -19.17
C ALA A 168 7.50 15.36 -17.82
N THR A 169 6.75 16.28 -17.21
CA THR A 169 7.05 16.81 -15.87
C THR A 169 6.78 15.77 -14.79
N GLU A 170 5.66 15.06 -14.86
CA GLU A 170 5.35 13.96 -13.94
C GLU A 170 6.42 12.86 -13.98
N ILE A 171 6.89 12.50 -15.17
CA ILE A 171 7.99 11.53 -15.34
C ILE A 171 9.27 12.00 -14.64
N ARG A 172 9.66 13.27 -14.83
CA ARG A 172 10.84 13.81 -14.15
C ARG A 172 10.69 13.84 -12.64
N GLN A 173 9.51 14.15 -12.13
CA GLN A 173 9.22 14.15 -10.69
C GLN A 173 9.27 12.72 -10.13
N ALA A 174 8.68 11.73 -10.80
CA ALA A 174 8.74 10.33 -10.38
C ALA A 174 10.18 9.80 -10.36
N ASP A 175 11.00 10.10 -11.37
CA ASP A 175 12.43 9.74 -11.41
C ASP A 175 13.20 10.42 -10.27
N ALA A 176 12.98 11.71 -10.03
CA ALA A 176 13.61 12.43 -8.94
C ALA A 176 13.23 11.86 -7.56
N MET A 177 11.95 11.53 -7.35
CA MET A 177 11.50 10.89 -6.10
C MET A 177 12.12 9.50 -5.91
N ALA A 178 12.19 8.68 -6.97
CA ALA A 178 12.82 7.37 -6.90
C ALA A 178 14.29 7.46 -6.47
N ARG A 179 15.01 8.50 -6.91
CA ARG A 179 16.40 8.77 -6.48
C ARG A 179 16.48 9.23 -5.03
N VAL A 180 15.59 10.15 -4.60
CA VAL A 180 15.54 10.61 -3.19
C VAL A 180 15.31 9.42 -2.26
N TYR A 181 14.42 8.51 -2.63
CA TYR A 181 14.11 7.30 -1.85
C TYR A 181 15.11 6.16 -2.06
N ARG A 182 16.13 6.35 -2.91
CA ARG A 182 17.18 5.35 -3.23
C ARG A 182 16.58 4.01 -3.68
N LEU A 183 15.53 4.07 -4.50
CA LEU A 183 14.81 2.88 -4.94
C LEU A 183 15.66 2.07 -5.92
N MET A 184 15.83 0.78 -5.62
CA MET A 184 16.56 -0.17 -6.46
C MET A 184 15.62 -1.05 -7.30
N GLY A 185 14.32 -0.91 -7.13
CA GLY A 185 13.31 -1.70 -7.83
C GLY A 185 11.90 -1.46 -7.28
N VAL A 186 10.97 -2.19 -7.84
CA VAL A 186 9.55 -2.16 -7.46
C VAL A 186 9.03 -3.59 -7.21
N PRO A 187 7.98 -3.74 -6.41
CA PRO A 187 7.27 -2.72 -5.68
C PRO A 187 8.04 -2.22 -4.47
N ALA A 188 7.88 -0.93 -4.15
CA ALA A 188 8.36 -0.31 -2.93
C ALA A 188 7.27 0.61 -2.38
N VAL A 189 7.14 0.69 -1.06
CA VAL A 189 6.20 1.58 -0.40
C VAL A 189 6.97 2.55 0.48
N ILE A 190 6.62 3.82 0.35
CA ILE A 190 7.17 4.91 1.15
C ILE A 190 6.06 5.44 2.05
N VAL A 191 6.32 5.51 3.36
CA VAL A 191 5.38 6.09 4.32
C VAL A 191 5.88 7.45 4.77
N ASN A 192 5.04 8.45 4.55
CA ASN A 192 5.22 9.85 4.92
C ASN A 192 6.57 10.46 4.48
N GLY A 193 7.08 10.01 3.31
CA GLY A 193 8.39 10.44 2.80
C GLY A 193 9.58 10.03 3.67
N LYS A 194 9.39 9.27 4.74
CA LYS A 194 10.41 8.97 5.77
C LYS A 194 10.85 7.52 5.79
N PHE A 195 9.96 6.60 5.52
CA PHE A 195 10.23 5.16 5.65
C PHE A 195 10.05 4.47 4.31
N VAL A 196 11.00 3.64 3.94
CA VAL A 196 10.96 2.78 2.75
C VAL A 196 10.81 1.34 3.21
N THR A 197 9.84 0.62 2.65
CA THR A 197 9.72 -0.83 2.82
C THR A 197 9.51 -1.49 1.46
N THR A 198 10.09 -2.67 1.28
CA THR A 198 10.14 -3.41 0.01
C THR A 198 9.64 -4.83 0.18
N ALA A 199 9.29 -5.51 -0.92
CA ALA A 199 8.89 -6.91 -0.89
C ALA A 199 9.96 -7.82 -0.24
N LYS A 200 11.25 -7.51 -0.44
CA LYS A 200 12.35 -8.27 0.16
C LYS A 200 12.36 -8.16 1.68
N GLN A 201 12.17 -6.96 2.22
CA GLN A 201 12.12 -6.71 3.66
C GLN A 201 10.85 -7.30 4.29
N ALA A 202 9.73 -7.20 3.61
CA ALA A 202 8.44 -7.68 4.11
C ALA A 202 8.34 -9.22 4.18
N LYS A 203 9.04 -9.96 3.32
CA LYS A 203 9.04 -11.43 3.22
C LYS A 203 7.72 -12.05 2.75
N SER A 204 6.56 -11.44 3.04
CA SER A 204 5.25 -11.78 2.48
C SER A 204 4.42 -10.52 2.23
N TYR A 205 3.40 -10.59 1.38
CA TYR A 205 2.54 -9.43 1.08
C TYR A 205 1.62 -9.09 2.26
N GLU A 206 1.12 -10.09 2.99
CA GLU A 206 0.34 -9.89 4.21
C GLU A 206 1.14 -9.12 5.26
N ARG A 207 2.39 -9.58 5.48
CA ARG A 207 3.28 -8.92 6.43
C ARG A 207 3.65 -7.51 5.97
N TRP A 208 3.71 -7.28 4.65
CA TRP A 208 3.99 -5.96 4.12
C TRP A 208 2.87 -4.96 4.46
N VAL A 209 1.60 -5.36 4.33
CA VAL A 209 0.47 -4.53 4.78
C VAL A 209 0.56 -4.25 6.29
N GLN A 210 0.99 -5.21 7.10
CA GLN A 210 1.20 -5.00 8.54
C GLN A 210 2.33 -3.98 8.81
N ILE A 211 3.44 -4.05 8.06
CA ILE A 211 4.53 -3.06 8.15
C ILE A 211 4.02 -1.66 7.76
N ILE A 212 3.25 -1.53 6.69
CA ILE A 212 2.66 -0.26 6.26
C ILE A 212 1.80 0.32 7.39
N ASN A 213 0.91 -0.46 7.98
CA ASN A 213 0.06 -0.04 9.09
C ASN A 213 0.89 0.37 10.33
N TYR A 214 1.92 -0.39 10.66
CA TYR A 214 2.85 -0.05 11.74
C TYR A 214 3.54 1.30 11.52
N LEU A 215 4.02 1.55 10.31
CA LEU A 215 4.68 2.82 9.96
C LEU A 215 3.72 4.01 9.98
N ILE A 216 2.45 3.80 9.62
CA ILE A 216 1.38 4.79 9.75
C ILE A 216 1.17 5.13 11.24
N GLU A 217 1.06 4.14 12.11
CA GLU A 217 0.91 4.36 13.56
C GLU A 217 2.13 5.07 14.16
N LEU A 218 3.33 4.74 13.70
CA LEU A 218 4.56 5.39 14.13
C LEU A 218 4.53 6.90 13.78
N GLU A 219 4.04 7.27 12.60
CA GLU A 219 3.88 8.68 12.19
C GLU A 219 2.78 9.40 12.97
N ARG A 220 1.69 8.73 13.35
CA ARG A 220 0.65 9.31 14.21
C ARG A 220 1.17 9.70 15.60
N GLN A 221 2.07 8.90 16.15
CA GLN A 221 2.67 9.19 17.47
C GLN A 221 3.56 10.42 17.44
N VAL A 222 4.20 10.72 16.33
CA VAL A 222 5.08 11.89 16.17
C VAL A 222 4.29 13.19 15.92
N LYS A 223 3.06 13.09 15.36
CA LYS A 223 2.19 14.27 15.09
C LYS A 223 1.38 14.72 16.32
N LYS A 224 1.38 13.96 17.41
CA LYS A 224 0.77 14.32 18.70
C LYS A 224 1.74 15.10 19.56
#